data_274a801f86fa0f558d8ce38bd256eed7
#
_entry.id   274a801f86fa0f558d8ce38bd256eed7
#
_cell.length_a   1.000
_cell.length_b   1.000
_cell.length_c   1.000
_cell.angle_alpha   90.00
_cell.angle_beta   90.00
_cell.angle_gamma   90.00
#
_symmetry.space_group_name_H-M   'P 1'
#
loop_
_entity.id
_entity.type
_entity.pdbx_description
1 polymer ?
#
loop_
_entity_poly.entity_id
_entity_poly.type
_entity_poly.pdbx_seq_one_letter_code
_entity_poly.pdbx_strand_id
1 'polypeptide(L)'
;MREILFIWAVLIGVAFAYNAKAQATVMEMNYKGQPVPSAIAPSMSAFSQDVCGIPVSGAISSTVIGVSGGTVYTDKNCERIKIAKTLNDLGLKVAAVAVLCADERVWDGMMLSGTPCPYDGLIGDASRDAWIKRYPERF
;
A
#
# COMPACT_ATOMS: atom_id res chain seq x y z
N MET A 1 37.72 -32.03 11.16
CA MET A 1 36.52 -31.20 11.26
C MET A 1 36.79 -29.69 11.09
N ARG A 2 37.85 -29.14 11.70
CA ARG A 2 38.22 -27.70 11.54
C ARG A 2 38.57 -27.33 10.10
N GLU A 3 39.32 -28.15 9.40
CA GLU A 3 39.70 -27.89 8.00
C GLU A 3 38.50 -27.86 7.03
N ILE A 4 37.52 -28.73 7.25
CA ILE A 4 36.33 -28.80 6.42
C ILE A 4 35.45 -27.53 6.60
N LEU A 5 35.35 -27.01 7.83
CA LEU A 5 34.63 -25.78 8.12
C LEU A 5 35.26 -24.55 7.46
N PHE A 6 36.60 -24.49 7.40
CA PHE A 6 37.30 -23.40 6.70
C PHE A 6 37.05 -23.43 5.19
N ILE A 7 37.05 -24.61 4.58
CA ILE A 7 36.78 -24.76 3.14
C ILE A 7 35.34 -24.31 2.82
N TRP A 8 34.36 -24.67 3.64
CA TRP A 8 33.00 -24.26 3.49
C TRP A 8 32.81 -22.75 3.67
N ALA A 9 33.49 -22.12 4.63
CA ALA A 9 33.45 -20.69 4.83
C ALA A 9 34.00 -19.89 3.65
N VAL A 10 35.11 -20.39 3.05
CA VAL A 10 35.71 -19.76 1.86
C VAL A 10 34.83 -19.93 0.64
N LEU A 11 34.20 -21.08 0.44
CA LEU A 11 33.28 -21.30 -0.68
C LEU A 11 32.01 -20.41 -0.59
N ILE A 12 31.46 -20.23 0.61
CA ILE A 12 30.33 -19.34 0.84
C ILE A 12 30.73 -17.88 0.60
N GLY A 13 31.91 -17.46 1.05
CA GLY A 13 32.42 -16.11 0.82
C GLY A 13 32.62 -15.79 -0.66
N VAL A 14 33.14 -16.75 -1.44
CA VAL A 14 33.29 -16.60 -2.89
C VAL A 14 31.95 -16.52 -3.60
N ALA A 15 30.98 -17.35 -3.20
CA ALA A 15 29.63 -17.31 -3.77
C ALA A 15 28.92 -15.96 -3.53
N PHE A 16 29.09 -15.35 -2.35
CA PHE A 16 28.58 -14.01 -2.06
C PHE A 16 29.27 -12.91 -2.88
N ALA A 17 30.57 -13.02 -3.14
CA ALA A 17 31.31 -12.06 -3.95
C ALA A 17 30.88 -12.07 -5.43
N TYR A 18 30.50 -13.24 -5.96
CA TYR A 18 29.98 -13.35 -7.34
C TYR A 18 28.59 -12.71 -7.49
N ASN A 19 27.73 -12.80 -6.47
CA ASN A 19 26.40 -12.19 -6.53
C ASN A 19 26.44 -10.65 -6.41
N ALA A 20 27.44 -10.08 -5.76
CA ALA A 20 27.57 -8.62 -5.63
C ALA A 20 27.97 -7.92 -6.95
N LYS A 21 28.54 -8.63 -7.90
CA LYS A 21 28.90 -8.05 -9.23
C LYS A 21 27.74 -8.06 -10.23
N ALA A 22 26.67 -8.78 -9.97
CA ALA A 22 25.54 -8.90 -10.89
C ALA A 22 24.59 -7.70 -10.91
N GLN A 23 24.76 -6.72 -10.01
CA GLN A 23 23.86 -5.56 -9.89
C GLN A 23 24.45 -4.25 -10.45
N ALA A 24 25.63 -4.26 -11.02
CA ALA A 24 26.28 -3.06 -11.57
C ALA A 24 26.50 -3.14 -13.10
N THR A 25 25.67 -3.86 -13.83
CA THR A 25 25.55 -3.66 -15.28
C THR A 25 24.60 -2.50 -15.53
N VAL A 26 25.09 -1.28 -15.30
CA VAL A 26 24.63 -0.13 -16.06
C VAL A 26 24.85 -0.52 -17.52
N MET A 27 23.77 -0.77 -18.27
CA MET A 27 23.84 -0.88 -19.70
C MET A 27 24.33 0.47 -20.23
N GLU A 28 25.64 0.62 -20.44
CA GLU A 28 26.14 1.60 -21.37
C GLU A 28 25.65 1.18 -22.77
N MET A 29 24.46 1.58 -23.11
CA MET A 29 24.00 1.58 -24.47
C MET A 29 24.80 2.67 -25.19
N ASN A 30 25.86 2.24 -25.90
CA ASN A 30 26.63 3.07 -26.81
C ASN A 30 25.74 3.39 -28.02
N TYR A 31 24.90 4.42 -27.86
CA TYR A 31 24.07 4.95 -28.94
C TYR A 31 24.94 5.75 -29.94
N LYS A 32 25.52 5.05 -30.90
CA LYS A 32 25.92 5.68 -32.18
C LYS A 32 24.68 5.79 -33.09
N GLY A 33 23.76 6.67 -32.74
CA GLY A 33 22.55 6.96 -33.50
C GLY A 33 21.85 8.16 -32.89
N GLN A 34 21.10 8.89 -33.71
CA GLN A 34 20.32 10.05 -33.24
C GLN A 34 19.56 9.73 -31.94
N PRO A 35 19.52 10.66 -30.99
CA PRO A 35 18.76 10.45 -29.73
C PRO A 35 17.30 10.22 -30.09
N VAL A 36 16.86 8.98 -29.90
CA VAL A 36 15.43 8.67 -29.97
C VAL A 36 14.77 9.35 -28.79
N PRO A 37 13.77 10.21 -28.99
CA PRO A 37 13.06 10.84 -27.88
C PRO A 37 12.40 9.74 -27.03
N SER A 38 13.03 9.39 -25.92
CA SER A 38 12.47 8.44 -24.97
C SER A 38 11.64 9.19 -23.94
N ALA A 39 10.34 8.97 -23.96
CA ALA A 39 9.47 9.42 -22.88
C ALA A 39 9.71 8.52 -21.67
N ILE A 40 10.38 9.06 -20.65
CA ILE A 40 10.56 8.37 -19.37
C ILE A 40 9.37 8.74 -18.50
N ALA A 41 8.57 7.74 -18.11
CA ALA A 41 7.54 7.95 -17.10
C ALA A 41 8.23 8.33 -15.78
N PRO A 42 7.88 9.46 -15.16
CA PRO A 42 8.47 9.83 -13.90
C PRO A 42 8.15 8.76 -12.86
N SER A 43 9.19 8.17 -12.25
CA SER A 43 9.01 7.29 -11.10
C SER A 43 8.59 8.16 -9.90
N MET A 44 7.29 8.22 -9.63
CA MET A 44 6.77 8.93 -8.47
C MET A 44 6.93 8.04 -7.24
N SER A 45 8.12 8.01 -6.68
CA SER A 45 8.42 7.30 -5.42
C SER A 45 8.12 8.17 -4.19
N ALA A 46 6.99 8.85 -4.17
CA ALA A 46 6.50 9.56 -2.99
C ALA A 46 5.70 8.61 -2.07
N PHE A 47 6.32 7.50 -1.69
CA PHE A 47 5.76 6.63 -0.66
C PHE A 47 6.22 7.09 0.72
N SER A 48 5.70 8.20 1.19
CA SER A 48 5.64 8.42 2.63
C SER A 48 4.44 7.63 3.15
N GLN A 49 4.60 6.95 4.29
CA GLN A 49 3.49 6.24 4.95
C GLN A 49 2.34 7.20 5.31
N ASP A 50 2.55 8.50 5.14
CA ASP A 50 1.57 9.55 5.43
C ASP A 50 0.74 9.99 4.23
N VAL A 51 1.07 9.57 3.03
CA VAL A 51 0.33 9.94 1.81
C VAL A 51 -0.49 8.75 1.31
N CYS A 52 -1.82 8.86 1.36
CA CYS A 52 -2.73 7.86 0.80
C CYS A 52 -2.89 8.02 -0.72
N GLY A 53 -1.83 8.44 -1.42
CA GLY A 53 -1.82 8.64 -2.85
C GLY A 53 -1.13 7.49 -3.56
N ILE A 54 -1.80 6.91 -4.55
CA ILE A 54 -1.22 5.92 -5.46
C ILE A 54 -0.83 6.64 -6.74
N PRO A 55 0.47 6.77 -7.04
CA PRO A 55 0.90 7.39 -8.29
C PRO A 55 0.63 6.45 -9.47
N VAL A 56 0.02 6.98 -10.50
CA VAL A 56 -0.17 6.28 -11.78
C VAL A 56 0.51 7.10 -12.86
N SER A 57 1.49 6.52 -13.53
CA SER A 57 2.21 7.18 -14.62
C SER A 57 2.22 6.29 -15.86
N GLY A 58 2.17 6.93 -17.02
CA GLY A 58 2.29 6.26 -18.32
C GLY A 58 3.18 7.07 -19.26
N ALA A 59 3.92 6.38 -20.12
CA ALA A 59 4.70 6.99 -21.16
C ALA A 59 4.48 6.25 -22.49
N ILE A 60 4.32 7.01 -23.56
CA ILE A 60 4.25 6.50 -24.93
C ILE A 60 5.37 7.16 -25.71
N SER A 61 6.24 6.36 -26.29
CA SER A 61 7.31 6.85 -27.15
C SER A 61 7.17 6.33 -28.59
N SER A 62 7.35 7.21 -29.56
CA SER A 62 7.48 6.87 -30.96
C SER A 62 8.81 7.39 -31.48
N THR A 63 9.14 7.08 -32.72
CA THR A 63 10.41 7.51 -33.35
C THR A 63 10.56 9.04 -33.49
N VAL A 64 9.48 9.80 -33.33
CA VAL A 64 9.43 11.25 -33.52
C VAL A 64 8.99 12.01 -32.27
N ILE A 65 8.09 11.45 -31.49
CA ILE A 65 7.48 12.14 -30.33
C ILE A 65 7.40 11.19 -29.15
N GLY A 66 7.83 11.67 -27.98
CA GLY A 66 7.62 11.02 -26.69
C GLY A 66 6.68 11.86 -25.82
N VAL A 67 5.64 11.25 -25.27
CA VAL A 67 4.71 11.89 -24.33
C VAL A 67 4.63 11.05 -23.06
N SER A 68 4.81 11.71 -21.90
CA SER A 68 4.64 11.09 -20.59
C SER A 68 3.66 11.91 -19.77
N GLY A 69 2.85 11.22 -18.95
CA GLY A 69 1.91 11.84 -18.05
C GLY A 69 1.77 11.01 -16.79
N GLY A 70 1.43 11.66 -15.68
CA GLY A 70 1.18 11.01 -14.41
C GLY A 70 0.09 11.72 -13.64
N THR A 71 -0.64 10.94 -12.84
CA THR A 71 -1.63 11.45 -11.90
C THR A 71 -1.51 10.69 -10.58
N VAL A 72 -2.09 11.25 -9.51
CA VAL A 72 -2.15 10.61 -8.21
C VAL A 72 -3.61 10.28 -7.92
N TYR A 73 -3.87 9.02 -7.63
CA TYR A 73 -5.17 8.55 -7.16
C TYR A 73 -5.14 8.41 -5.64
N THR A 74 -6.12 9.00 -4.96
CA THR A 74 -6.23 8.89 -3.50
C THR A 74 -6.92 7.60 -3.09
N ASP A 75 -6.26 6.78 -2.29
CA ASP A 75 -6.87 5.59 -1.71
C ASP A 75 -7.75 5.95 -0.50
N LYS A 76 -9.06 5.91 -0.71
CA LYS A 76 -10.05 6.20 0.33
C LYS A 76 -9.99 5.25 1.52
N ASN A 77 -9.53 4.02 1.31
CA ASN A 77 -9.38 3.04 2.40
C ASN A 77 -8.21 3.42 3.31
N CYS A 78 -7.09 3.83 2.71
CA CYS A 78 -5.95 4.37 3.43
C CYS A 78 -6.35 5.64 4.23
N GLU A 79 -7.08 6.58 3.64
CA GLU A 79 -7.57 7.78 4.35
C GLU A 79 -8.44 7.41 5.55
N ARG A 80 -9.38 6.48 5.38
CA ARG A 80 -10.27 6.02 6.45
C ARG A 80 -9.47 5.45 7.62
N ILE A 81 -8.50 4.58 7.35
CA ILE A 81 -7.64 3.98 8.38
C ILE A 81 -6.87 5.07 9.14
N LYS A 82 -6.35 6.08 8.46
CA LYS A 82 -5.64 7.19 9.08
C LYS A 82 -6.54 8.06 9.94
N ILE A 83 -7.73 8.39 9.45
CA ILE A 83 -8.73 9.14 10.23
C ILE A 83 -9.08 8.35 11.49
N ALA A 84 -9.36 7.05 11.37
CA ALA A 84 -9.67 6.20 12.52
C ALA A 84 -8.50 6.15 13.53
N LYS A 85 -7.26 6.04 13.05
CA LYS A 85 -6.07 6.10 13.91
C LYS A 85 -5.98 7.43 14.66
N THR A 86 -6.12 8.54 13.95
CA THR A 86 -6.09 9.88 14.56
C THR A 86 -7.17 10.05 15.63
N LEU A 87 -8.39 9.60 15.36
CA LEU A 87 -9.48 9.63 16.34
C LEU A 87 -9.17 8.76 17.57
N ASN A 88 -8.58 7.60 17.37
CA ASN A 88 -8.17 6.73 18.47
C ASN A 88 -7.07 7.37 19.31
N ASP A 89 -6.09 8.02 18.70
CA ASP A 89 -4.98 8.72 19.36
C ASP A 89 -5.49 9.94 20.17
N LEU A 90 -6.56 10.58 19.72
CA LEU A 90 -7.28 11.62 20.46
C LEU A 90 -8.17 11.09 21.58
N GLY A 91 -8.23 9.77 21.79
CA GLY A 91 -9.07 9.12 22.79
C GLY A 91 -10.52 8.89 22.37
N LEU A 92 -10.90 9.27 21.15
CA LEU A 92 -12.26 9.14 20.60
C LEU A 92 -12.48 7.73 20.01
N LYS A 93 -12.31 6.70 20.82
CA LYS A 93 -12.31 5.28 20.39
C LYS A 93 -13.60 4.86 19.69
N VAL A 94 -14.76 5.28 20.20
CA VAL A 94 -16.06 4.96 19.59
C VAL A 94 -16.19 5.59 18.19
N ALA A 95 -15.76 6.83 18.04
CA ALA A 95 -15.74 7.51 16.75
C ALA A 95 -14.77 6.85 15.76
N ALA A 96 -13.61 6.41 16.23
CA ALA A 96 -12.65 5.67 15.42
C ALA A 96 -13.25 4.39 14.84
N VAL A 97 -13.95 3.60 15.67
CA VAL A 97 -14.66 2.40 15.24
C VAL A 97 -15.78 2.74 14.26
N ALA A 98 -16.56 3.79 14.53
CA ALA A 98 -17.65 4.22 13.64
C ALA A 98 -17.14 4.58 12.23
N VAL A 99 -15.98 5.24 12.13
CA VAL A 99 -15.33 5.54 10.84
C VAL A 99 -14.92 4.27 10.10
N LEU A 100 -14.38 3.27 10.81
CA LEU A 100 -14.03 1.98 10.19
C LEU A 100 -15.27 1.22 9.72
N CYS A 101 -16.36 1.30 10.47
CA CYS A 101 -17.64 0.68 10.14
C CYS A 101 -18.33 1.27 8.90
N ALA A 102 -17.82 2.36 8.33
CA ALA A 102 -18.25 2.84 7.03
C ALA A 102 -17.80 1.91 5.87
N ASP A 103 -16.90 0.98 6.13
CA ASP A 103 -16.56 -0.11 5.21
C ASP A 103 -17.45 -1.32 5.50
N GLU A 104 -18.14 -1.81 4.47
CA GLU A 104 -19.09 -2.93 4.61
C GLU A 104 -18.43 -4.19 5.16
N ARG A 105 -17.21 -4.48 4.76
CA ARG A 105 -16.43 -5.64 5.25
C ARG A 105 -16.14 -5.55 6.74
N VAL A 106 -15.85 -4.33 7.23
CA VAL A 106 -15.63 -4.09 8.66
C VAL A 106 -16.94 -4.21 9.42
N TRP A 107 -18.01 -3.63 8.88
CA TRP A 107 -19.35 -3.70 9.47
C TRP A 107 -19.80 -5.16 9.63
N ASP A 108 -19.69 -5.97 8.56
CA ASP A 108 -20.04 -7.40 8.58
C ASP A 108 -19.19 -8.17 9.60
N GLY A 109 -17.88 -7.95 9.60
CA GLY A 109 -16.97 -8.57 10.55
C GLY A 109 -17.30 -8.24 12.02
N MET A 110 -17.64 -6.99 12.28
CA MET A 110 -18.04 -6.52 13.62
C MET A 110 -19.37 -7.15 14.06
N MET A 111 -20.35 -7.23 13.16
CA MET A 111 -21.64 -7.86 13.45
C MET A 111 -21.51 -9.36 13.71
N LEU A 112 -20.71 -10.06 12.88
CA LEU A 112 -20.45 -11.50 13.03
C LEU A 112 -19.68 -11.84 14.31
N SER A 113 -18.78 -10.94 14.75
CA SER A 113 -18.00 -11.14 15.98
C SER A 113 -18.78 -10.85 17.28
N GLY A 114 -20.02 -10.38 17.18
CA GLY A 114 -20.81 -9.99 18.34
C GLY A 114 -20.42 -8.64 18.95
N THR A 115 -19.64 -7.84 18.24
CA THR A 115 -19.24 -6.48 18.62
C THR A 115 -19.80 -5.48 17.61
N PRO A 116 -21.11 -5.18 17.61
CA PRO A 116 -21.74 -4.38 16.58
C PRO A 116 -21.18 -2.96 16.49
N CYS A 117 -21.21 -2.44 15.28
CA CYS A 117 -20.78 -1.07 15.01
C CYS A 117 -21.60 -0.04 15.81
N PRO A 118 -20.99 1.02 16.34
CA PRO A 118 -21.70 2.09 17.04
C PRO A 118 -22.78 2.71 16.14
N TYR A 119 -23.93 3.02 16.74
CA TYR A 119 -25.04 3.66 16.05
C TYR A 119 -25.69 4.71 16.95
N ASP A 120 -25.76 5.93 16.52
CA ASP A 120 -26.43 7.05 17.23
C ASP A 120 -26.09 7.14 18.73
N GLY A 121 -24.80 7.01 19.06
CA GLY A 121 -24.30 7.02 20.44
C GLY A 121 -24.48 5.70 21.19
N LEU A 122 -25.12 4.71 20.61
CA LEU A 122 -25.31 3.38 21.18
C LEU A 122 -24.12 2.48 20.86
N ILE A 123 -23.80 1.57 21.77
CA ILE A 123 -22.76 0.54 21.62
C ILE A 123 -23.28 -0.81 22.11
N GLY A 124 -22.66 -1.91 21.69
CA GLY A 124 -23.04 -3.26 22.09
C GLY A 124 -24.44 -3.65 21.59
N ASP A 125 -25.18 -4.42 22.37
CA ASP A 125 -26.48 -4.96 21.97
C ASP A 125 -27.50 -3.89 21.62
N ALA A 126 -27.51 -2.77 22.33
CA ALA A 126 -28.39 -1.65 22.03
C ALA A 126 -28.13 -1.05 20.61
N SER A 127 -26.87 -1.00 20.19
CA SER A 127 -26.50 -0.62 18.84
C SER A 127 -26.98 -1.65 17.81
N ARG A 128 -26.84 -2.94 18.13
CA ARG A 128 -27.33 -4.02 17.25
C ARG A 128 -28.82 -3.93 17.00
N ASP A 129 -29.60 -3.75 18.06
CA ASP A 129 -31.07 -3.61 17.95
C ASP A 129 -31.44 -2.39 17.12
N ALA A 130 -30.72 -1.29 17.27
CA ALA A 130 -30.93 -0.08 16.48
C ALA A 130 -30.60 -0.31 14.99
N TRP A 131 -29.53 -1.06 14.68
CA TRP A 131 -29.19 -1.45 13.31
C TRP A 131 -30.26 -2.34 12.68
N ILE A 132 -30.72 -3.38 13.40
CA ILE A 132 -31.81 -4.27 12.92
C ILE A 132 -33.07 -3.48 12.63
N LYS A 133 -33.44 -2.55 13.52
CA LYS A 133 -34.62 -1.71 13.33
C LYS A 133 -34.49 -0.79 12.12
N ARG A 134 -33.28 -0.28 11.84
CA ARG A 134 -33.03 0.69 10.73
C ARG A 134 -32.89 0.00 9.38
N TYR A 135 -32.27 -1.17 9.34
CA TYR A 135 -31.94 -1.91 8.12
C TYR A 135 -32.34 -3.38 8.26
N PRO A 136 -33.64 -3.69 8.39
CA PRO A 136 -34.09 -5.07 8.61
C PRO A 136 -33.73 -5.99 7.44
N GLU A 137 -33.53 -5.46 6.25
CA GLU A 137 -33.14 -6.18 5.03
C GLU A 137 -31.69 -6.72 5.05
N ARG A 138 -30.88 -6.31 6.02
CA ARG A 138 -29.47 -6.79 6.17
C ARG A 138 -29.34 -7.92 7.15
N PHE A 139 -30.40 -8.31 7.84
CA PHE A 139 -30.46 -9.36 8.84
C PHE A 139 -31.50 -10.40 8.44
#